data_f6d952906eded3dea4e76319ab7805ff
#
_entry.id   f6d952906eded3dea4e76319ab7805ff
#
_cell.length_a   1.000
_cell.length_b   1.000
_cell.length_c   1.000
_cell.angle_alpha   90.00
_cell.angle_beta   90.00
_cell.angle_gamma   90.00
#
_symmetry.space_group_name_H-M   'P 1'
#
loop_
_entity.id
_entity.type
_entity.pdbx_description
1 polymer ?
#
loop_
_entity_poly.entity_id
_entity_poly.type
_entity_poly.pdbx_seq_one_letter_code
_entity_poly.pdbx_strand_id
1 'polypeptide(L)'
;MKKLVLGILAHVDAGKTTLSEAMLYCSGAIRKLGRVDHADAFLDTDAIERQRGITVFSKQAVFSLRDTEVTLLDTPGHVDFSAEAERTLRVLDCAVLVISGTDGVQGHTRTIWKLLERYDVPTILFVNKMDLTGADRGAVMAGLKQRLSQSCVDFGAHTRFEEAAQDEAAIEEYFETGALSDGAIRRLVGERKLFPCFFGSAL
;
A
#
# COMPACT_ATOMS: atom_id res chain seq x y z
N MET A 1 1.67 -17.87 -16.13
CA MET A 1 1.81 -16.51 -15.59
C MET A 1 0.79 -16.37 -14.46
N LYS A 2 1.24 -15.99 -13.27
CA LYS A 2 0.33 -15.73 -12.13
C LYS A 2 -0.42 -14.42 -12.40
N LYS A 3 -1.62 -14.27 -11.86
CA LYS A 3 -2.37 -13.01 -11.91
C LYS A 3 -2.55 -12.47 -10.51
N LEU A 4 -2.44 -11.16 -10.36
CA LEU A 4 -2.58 -10.46 -9.09
C LEU A 4 -3.39 -9.18 -9.30
N VAL A 5 -4.46 -9.00 -8.56
CA VAL A 5 -5.23 -7.75 -8.52
C VAL A 5 -4.77 -6.94 -7.31
N LEU A 6 -4.06 -5.84 -7.57
CA LEU A 6 -3.45 -4.98 -6.57
C LEU A 6 -4.22 -3.66 -6.47
N GLY A 7 -4.77 -3.37 -5.30
CA GLY A 7 -5.39 -2.07 -5.03
C GLY A 7 -4.41 -1.08 -4.43
N ILE A 8 -4.45 0.18 -4.87
CA ILE A 8 -3.77 1.27 -4.16
C ILE A 8 -4.81 2.16 -3.52
N LEU A 9 -4.69 2.33 -2.20
CA LEU A 9 -5.57 3.13 -1.37
C LEU A 9 -4.76 4.13 -0.56
N ALA A 10 -5.33 5.30 -0.34
CA ALA A 10 -4.64 6.36 0.41
C ALA A 10 -5.61 7.38 0.98
N HIS A 11 -5.18 8.09 2.02
CA HIS A 11 -5.75 9.40 2.32
C HIS A 11 -5.39 10.40 1.22
N VAL A 12 -6.21 11.45 1.07
CA VAL A 12 -5.95 12.55 0.12
C VAL A 12 -4.53 13.08 0.31
N ASP A 13 -3.87 13.42 -0.76
CA ASP A 13 -2.50 13.96 -0.81
C ASP A 13 -1.39 13.05 -0.25
N ALA A 14 -1.65 11.79 0.09
CA ALA A 14 -0.59 10.87 0.50
C ALA A 14 0.34 10.44 -0.66
N GLY A 15 0.00 10.77 -1.92
CA GLY A 15 0.79 10.47 -3.11
C GLY A 15 0.43 9.14 -3.77
N LYS A 16 -0.86 8.75 -3.70
CA LYS A 16 -1.40 7.54 -4.33
C LYS A 16 -1.11 7.47 -5.82
N THR A 17 -1.54 8.49 -6.58
CA THR A 17 -1.34 8.55 -8.04
C THR A 17 0.15 8.59 -8.41
N THR A 18 0.96 9.33 -7.66
CA THR A 18 2.42 9.38 -7.87
C THR A 18 3.05 7.99 -7.70
N LEU A 19 2.65 7.23 -6.67
CA LEU A 19 3.13 5.86 -6.47
C LEU A 19 2.66 4.93 -7.59
N SER A 20 1.41 5.04 -8.03
CA SER A 20 0.87 4.26 -9.15
C SER A 20 1.67 4.50 -10.44
N GLU A 21 1.95 5.77 -10.76
CA GLU A 21 2.79 6.17 -11.90
C GLU A 21 4.21 5.62 -11.78
N ALA A 22 4.83 5.72 -10.60
CA ALA A 22 6.16 5.18 -10.35
C ALA A 22 6.22 3.65 -10.55
N MET A 23 5.20 2.92 -10.09
CA MET A 23 5.10 1.48 -10.31
C MET A 23 4.98 1.12 -11.79
N LEU A 24 4.16 1.85 -12.55
CA LEU A 24 4.00 1.65 -14.00
C LEU A 24 5.29 2.00 -14.76
N TYR A 25 5.98 3.03 -14.36
CA TYR A 25 7.27 3.41 -14.95
C TYR A 25 8.36 2.37 -14.67
N CYS A 26 8.53 1.96 -13.42
CA CYS A 26 9.52 0.97 -13.02
C CYS A 26 9.26 -0.41 -13.63
N SER A 27 8.00 -0.76 -13.89
CA SER A 27 7.64 -2.00 -14.59
C SER A 27 7.84 -1.94 -16.11
N GLY A 28 8.12 -0.74 -16.66
CA GLY A 28 8.25 -0.50 -18.10
C GLY A 28 6.91 -0.43 -18.85
N ALA A 29 5.78 -0.41 -18.14
CA ALA A 29 4.46 -0.28 -18.75
C ALA A 29 4.24 1.11 -19.38
N ILE A 30 4.86 2.14 -18.81
CA ILE A 30 4.91 3.49 -19.39
C ILE A 30 6.35 3.93 -19.60
N ARG A 31 6.57 4.74 -20.64
CA ARG A 31 7.92 5.20 -21.03
C ARG A 31 8.35 6.48 -20.35
N LYS A 32 7.43 7.26 -19.84
CA LYS A 32 7.66 8.55 -19.20
C LYS A 32 6.88 8.58 -17.89
N LEU A 33 7.53 9.01 -16.82
CA LEU A 33 6.87 9.22 -15.53
C LEU A 33 5.98 10.46 -15.66
N GLY A 34 4.67 10.29 -15.55
CA GLY A 34 3.72 11.39 -15.45
C GLY A 34 3.76 12.04 -14.07
N ARG A 35 3.47 13.33 -13.99
CA ARG A 35 3.39 14.07 -12.74
C ARG A 35 2.01 14.66 -12.57
N VAL A 36 1.40 14.44 -11.40
CA VAL A 36 0.08 14.98 -11.08
C VAL A 36 0.09 16.52 -11.18
N ASP A 37 1.18 17.16 -10.70
CA ASP A 37 1.37 18.61 -10.73
C ASP A 37 1.41 19.18 -12.15
N HIS A 38 1.79 18.38 -13.15
CA HIS A 38 1.87 18.77 -14.55
C HIS A 38 0.64 18.33 -15.37
N ALA A 39 -0.34 17.67 -14.73
CA ALA A 39 -1.55 17.11 -15.36
C ALA A 39 -1.26 16.18 -16.55
N ASP A 40 -0.10 15.48 -16.52
CA ASP A 40 0.34 14.53 -17.56
C ASP A 40 0.44 13.08 -17.03
N ALA A 41 -0.11 12.80 -15.86
CA ALA A 41 -0.18 11.47 -15.29
C ALA A 41 -1.04 10.53 -16.17
N PHE A 42 -0.53 9.33 -16.44
CA PHE A 42 -1.18 8.32 -17.31
C PHE A 42 -2.55 7.91 -16.79
N LEU A 43 -2.69 7.82 -15.47
CA LEU A 43 -3.94 7.45 -14.82
C LEU A 43 -4.93 8.63 -14.70
N ASP A 44 -4.51 9.89 -14.79
CA ASP A 44 -5.40 11.05 -14.68
C ASP A 44 -5.96 11.47 -16.04
N THR A 45 -6.92 10.70 -16.55
CA THR A 45 -7.53 10.96 -17.86
C THR A 45 -8.75 11.90 -17.82
N ASP A 46 -9.40 12.06 -16.67
CA ASP A 46 -10.60 12.88 -16.50
C ASP A 46 -10.27 14.35 -16.23
N ALA A 47 -10.96 15.27 -16.90
CA ALA A 47 -10.74 16.72 -16.75
C ALA A 47 -11.09 17.24 -15.35
N ILE A 48 -12.11 16.66 -14.70
CA ILE A 48 -12.56 17.03 -13.35
C ILE A 48 -11.53 16.57 -12.31
N GLU A 49 -10.99 15.36 -12.49
CA GLU A 49 -9.95 14.81 -11.61
C GLU A 49 -8.66 15.63 -11.68
N ARG A 50 -8.23 15.99 -12.90
CA ARG A 50 -7.07 16.87 -13.12
C ARG A 50 -7.23 18.24 -12.46
N GLN A 51 -8.42 18.83 -12.55
CA GLN A 51 -8.69 20.16 -11.99
C GLN A 51 -8.71 20.15 -10.47
N ARG A 52 -9.14 19.04 -9.85
CA ARG A 52 -9.29 18.91 -8.40
C ARG A 52 -8.16 18.14 -7.71
N GLY A 53 -7.27 17.48 -8.47
CA GLY A 53 -6.17 16.66 -7.95
C GLY A 53 -6.66 15.42 -7.17
N ILE A 54 -7.87 14.93 -7.47
CA ILE A 54 -8.47 13.77 -6.78
C ILE A 54 -8.94 12.71 -7.78
N THR A 55 -8.83 11.44 -7.41
CA THR A 55 -9.39 10.32 -8.15
C THR A 55 -10.86 10.15 -7.80
N VAL A 56 -11.75 10.19 -8.78
CA VAL A 56 -13.21 10.05 -8.62
C VAL A 56 -13.67 8.65 -9.00
N PHE A 57 -13.10 8.07 -10.06
CA PHE A 57 -13.41 6.73 -10.55
C PHE A 57 -12.23 5.80 -10.38
N SER A 58 -12.51 4.52 -10.07
CA SER A 58 -11.47 3.49 -10.04
C SER A 58 -10.85 3.33 -11.43
N LYS A 59 -9.53 3.47 -11.52
CA LYS A 59 -8.77 3.32 -12.76
C LYS A 59 -7.98 2.03 -12.72
N GLN A 60 -7.79 1.45 -13.91
CA GLN A 60 -7.10 0.18 -14.07
C GLN A 60 -5.91 0.33 -14.98
N ALA A 61 -4.79 -0.26 -14.58
CA ALA A 61 -3.63 -0.47 -15.42
C ALA A 61 -3.11 -1.90 -15.27
N VAL A 62 -2.56 -2.46 -16.34
CA VAL A 62 -1.99 -3.81 -16.32
C VAL A 62 -0.51 -3.74 -16.65
N PHE A 63 0.31 -4.41 -15.86
CA PHE A 63 1.73 -4.54 -16.12
C PHE A 63 2.26 -5.92 -15.70
N SER A 64 3.44 -6.28 -16.19
CA SER A 64 4.09 -7.52 -15.83
C SER A 64 5.24 -7.24 -14.85
N LEU A 65 5.30 -8.03 -13.78
CA LEU A 65 6.40 -8.03 -12.84
C LEU A 65 6.93 -9.46 -12.71
N ARG A 66 8.12 -9.71 -13.26
CA ARG A 66 8.69 -11.08 -13.37
C ARG A 66 7.70 -12.02 -14.08
N ASP A 67 7.23 -13.07 -13.40
CA ASP A 67 6.31 -14.10 -13.90
C ASP A 67 4.83 -13.82 -13.56
N THR A 68 4.53 -12.62 -13.03
CA THR A 68 3.19 -12.22 -12.56
C THR A 68 2.65 -11.06 -13.39
N GLU A 69 1.42 -11.21 -13.88
CA GLU A 69 0.62 -10.12 -14.45
C GLU A 69 -0.13 -9.42 -13.31
N VAL A 70 0.15 -8.14 -13.14
CA VAL A 70 -0.47 -7.31 -12.09
C VAL A 70 -1.53 -6.42 -12.72
N THR A 71 -2.75 -6.53 -12.26
CA THR A 71 -3.83 -5.57 -12.52
C THR A 71 -3.86 -4.58 -11.37
N LEU A 72 -3.37 -3.37 -11.62
CA LEU A 72 -3.39 -2.27 -10.67
C LEU A 72 -4.74 -1.57 -10.70
N LEU A 73 -5.38 -1.45 -9.55
CA LEU A 73 -6.60 -0.68 -9.37
C LEU A 73 -6.31 0.55 -8.51
N ASP A 74 -6.35 1.72 -9.13
CA ASP A 74 -6.26 3.01 -8.43
C ASP A 74 -7.65 3.40 -7.95
N THR A 75 -7.87 3.38 -6.63
CA THR A 75 -9.18 3.59 -6.02
C THR A 75 -9.38 5.04 -5.59
N PRO A 76 -10.61 5.58 -5.65
CA PRO A 76 -10.91 6.90 -5.12
C PRO A 76 -10.49 7.05 -3.66
N GLY A 77 -9.76 8.12 -3.35
CA GLY A 77 -9.27 8.41 -2.00
C GLY A 77 -10.24 9.22 -1.14
N HIS A 78 -11.41 9.61 -1.64
CA HIS A 78 -12.38 10.44 -0.93
C HIS A 78 -13.45 9.60 -0.22
N VAL A 79 -13.90 10.07 0.94
CA VAL A 79 -14.92 9.41 1.78
C VAL A 79 -16.27 9.30 1.06
N ASP A 80 -16.57 10.23 0.16
CA ASP A 80 -17.84 10.31 -0.57
C ASP A 80 -18.01 9.19 -1.62
N PHE A 81 -16.92 8.46 -1.94
CA PHE A 81 -16.93 7.37 -2.93
C PHE A 81 -16.86 5.97 -2.28
N SER A 82 -17.34 5.83 -1.06
CA SER A 82 -17.26 4.60 -0.26
C SER A 82 -17.86 3.37 -0.96
N ALA A 83 -18.97 3.52 -1.68
CA ALA A 83 -19.63 2.41 -2.38
C ALA A 83 -18.79 1.83 -3.53
N GLU A 84 -18.06 2.68 -4.25
CA GLU A 84 -17.16 2.23 -5.32
C GLU A 84 -15.88 1.63 -4.75
N ALA A 85 -15.33 2.23 -3.70
CA ALA A 85 -14.20 1.67 -2.96
C ALA A 85 -14.53 0.28 -2.40
N GLU A 86 -15.72 0.09 -1.82
CA GLU A 86 -16.16 -1.22 -1.31
C GLU A 86 -16.30 -2.28 -2.41
N ARG A 87 -16.79 -1.91 -3.59
CA ARG A 87 -16.86 -2.84 -4.74
C ARG A 87 -15.47 -3.27 -5.19
N THR A 88 -14.54 -2.32 -5.24
CA THR A 88 -13.15 -2.59 -5.61
C THR A 88 -12.47 -3.52 -4.61
N LEU A 89 -12.68 -3.31 -3.29
CA LEU A 89 -12.06 -4.15 -2.25
C LEU A 89 -12.38 -5.64 -2.38
N ARG A 90 -13.56 -5.98 -2.88
CA ARG A 90 -14.01 -7.38 -3.05
C ARG A 90 -13.26 -8.16 -4.13
N VAL A 91 -12.56 -7.49 -5.02
CA VAL A 91 -11.83 -8.13 -6.14
C VAL A 91 -10.32 -8.06 -5.95
N LEU A 92 -9.84 -7.47 -4.84
CA LEU A 92 -8.41 -7.35 -4.56
C LEU A 92 -7.83 -8.64 -3.99
N ASP A 93 -6.71 -9.07 -4.55
CA ASP A 93 -5.86 -10.10 -3.94
C ASP A 93 -4.94 -9.49 -2.86
N CYS A 94 -4.57 -8.22 -3.01
CA CYS A 94 -3.73 -7.49 -2.07
C CYS A 94 -3.96 -5.98 -2.21
N ALA A 95 -3.70 -5.23 -1.16
CA ALA A 95 -3.77 -3.77 -1.15
C ALA A 95 -2.45 -3.14 -0.71
N VAL A 96 -2.10 -2.01 -1.34
CA VAL A 96 -1.07 -1.09 -0.84
C VAL A 96 -1.77 0.12 -0.23
N LEU A 97 -1.65 0.28 1.08
CA LEU A 97 -2.13 1.46 1.80
C LEU A 97 -1.01 2.48 1.88
N VAL A 98 -1.16 3.59 1.16
CA VAL A 98 -0.17 4.68 1.10
C VAL A 98 -0.42 5.66 2.23
N ILE A 99 0.63 6.00 2.96
CA ILE A 99 0.61 6.89 4.13
C ILE A 99 1.66 7.97 3.92
N SER A 100 1.33 9.23 4.20
CA SER A 100 2.31 10.32 4.17
C SER A 100 3.26 10.23 5.37
N GLY A 101 4.56 10.30 5.12
CA GLY A 101 5.60 10.29 6.15
C GLY A 101 5.57 11.52 7.05
N THR A 102 5.03 12.64 6.56
CA THR A 102 4.87 13.89 7.34
C THR A 102 3.59 13.92 8.16
N ASP A 103 2.48 13.35 7.64
CA ASP A 103 1.16 13.44 8.26
C ASP A 103 0.82 12.21 9.11
N GLY A 104 1.48 11.08 8.84
CA GLY A 104 1.25 9.82 9.50
C GLY A 104 -0.17 9.27 9.29
N VAL A 105 -0.68 8.54 10.28
CA VAL A 105 -2.02 7.91 10.22
C VAL A 105 -3.12 8.92 10.46
N GLN A 106 -3.85 9.25 9.41
CA GLN A 106 -4.98 10.18 9.42
C GLN A 106 -6.31 9.47 9.74
N GLY A 107 -7.37 10.25 10.00
CA GLY A 107 -8.71 9.70 10.26
C GLY A 107 -9.22 8.80 9.15
N HIS A 108 -9.08 9.25 7.90
CA HIS A 108 -9.50 8.48 6.72
C HIS A 108 -8.64 7.23 6.50
N THR A 109 -7.35 7.26 6.80
CA THR A 109 -6.47 6.08 6.79
C THR A 109 -7.04 4.97 7.67
N ARG A 110 -7.54 5.31 8.86
CA ARG A 110 -8.19 4.36 9.78
C ARG A 110 -9.51 3.81 9.22
N THR A 111 -10.26 4.63 8.49
CA THR A 111 -11.50 4.16 7.84
C THR A 111 -11.17 3.13 6.74
N ILE A 112 -10.19 3.43 5.88
CA ILE A 112 -9.71 2.48 4.85
C ILE A 112 -9.18 1.20 5.52
N TRP A 113 -8.41 1.32 6.58
CA TRP A 113 -7.88 0.17 7.33
C TRP A 113 -8.97 -0.78 7.82
N LYS A 114 -10.04 -0.24 8.42
CA LYS A 114 -11.20 -1.02 8.87
C LYS A 114 -11.95 -1.68 7.70
N LEU A 115 -12.02 -1.04 6.54
CA LEU A 115 -12.61 -1.64 5.35
C LEU A 115 -11.75 -2.79 4.84
N LEU A 116 -10.42 -2.63 4.75
CA LEU A 116 -9.50 -3.69 4.40
C LEU A 116 -9.57 -4.88 5.36
N GLU A 117 -9.75 -4.62 6.65
CA GLU A 117 -9.98 -5.65 7.68
C GLU A 117 -11.32 -6.36 7.46
N ARG A 118 -12.40 -5.61 7.26
CA ARG A 118 -13.75 -6.14 7.03
C ARG A 118 -13.84 -7.06 5.80
N TYR A 119 -13.09 -6.76 4.75
CA TYR A 119 -13.05 -7.54 3.51
C TYR A 119 -11.89 -8.55 3.47
N ASP A 120 -11.16 -8.71 4.57
CA ASP A 120 -10.03 -9.64 4.72
C ASP A 120 -8.96 -9.48 3.62
N VAL A 121 -8.70 -8.24 3.19
CA VAL A 121 -7.73 -7.94 2.12
C VAL A 121 -6.31 -7.90 2.68
N PRO A 122 -5.38 -8.77 2.25
CA PRO A 122 -3.97 -8.69 2.59
C PRO A 122 -3.41 -7.30 2.30
N THR A 123 -2.70 -6.69 3.25
CA THR A 123 -2.35 -5.27 3.16
C THR A 123 -0.87 -5.04 3.39
N ILE A 124 -0.25 -4.31 2.48
CA ILE A 124 1.10 -3.76 2.57
C ILE A 124 0.98 -2.25 2.83
N LEU A 125 1.84 -1.70 3.69
CA LEU A 125 1.89 -0.27 3.95
C LEU A 125 3.08 0.36 3.23
N PHE A 126 2.85 1.45 2.52
CA PHE A 126 3.90 2.24 1.92
C PHE A 126 3.89 3.65 2.50
N VAL A 127 4.91 3.97 3.28
CA VAL A 127 5.10 5.31 3.84
C VAL A 127 5.87 6.15 2.82
N ASN A 128 5.14 7.02 2.17
CA ASN A 128 5.60 7.90 1.09
C ASN A 128 6.10 9.24 1.63
N LYS A 129 6.76 10.01 0.78
CA LYS A 129 7.25 11.37 1.10
C LYS A 129 8.30 11.40 2.22
N MET A 130 9.11 10.34 2.32
CA MET A 130 10.19 10.28 3.31
C MET A 130 11.37 11.21 3.02
N ASP A 131 11.39 11.81 1.83
CA ASP A 131 12.32 12.85 1.39
C ASP A 131 11.99 14.25 1.94
N LEU A 132 10.77 14.46 2.45
CA LEU A 132 10.34 15.76 2.95
C LEU A 132 10.84 16.02 4.38
N THR A 133 11.16 17.29 4.64
CA THR A 133 11.51 17.77 5.99
C THR A 133 10.36 17.53 6.97
N GLY A 134 10.67 16.89 8.10
CA GLY A 134 9.67 16.53 9.12
C GLY A 134 9.17 15.08 9.04
N ALA A 135 9.53 14.33 8.00
CA ALA A 135 9.28 12.89 7.97
C ALA A 135 10.22 12.16 8.94
N ASP A 136 9.65 11.46 9.90
CA ASP A 136 10.39 10.68 10.89
C ASP A 136 9.90 9.22 10.87
N ARG A 137 10.80 8.32 10.42
CA ARG A 137 10.52 6.89 10.28
C ARG A 137 10.11 6.24 11.59
N GLY A 138 10.76 6.59 12.70
CA GLY A 138 10.48 6.03 14.02
C GLY A 138 9.12 6.49 14.55
N ALA A 139 8.84 7.78 14.45
CA ALA A 139 7.55 8.35 14.86
C ALA A 139 6.38 7.79 14.04
N VAL A 140 6.56 7.67 12.70
CA VAL A 140 5.54 7.07 11.83
C VAL A 140 5.34 5.60 12.18
N MET A 141 6.42 4.82 12.35
CA MET A 141 6.32 3.40 12.72
C MET A 141 5.58 3.19 14.05
N ALA A 142 5.88 4.01 15.06
CA ALA A 142 5.16 4.00 16.33
C ALA A 142 3.66 4.33 16.14
N GLY A 143 3.35 5.31 15.30
CA GLY A 143 1.97 5.66 14.93
C GLY A 143 1.22 4.55 14.19
N LEU A 144 1.89 3.82 13.28
CA LEU A 144 1.34 2.65 12.60
C LEU A 144 0.98 1.55 13.60
N LYS A 145 1.92 1.20 14.48
CA LYS A 145 1.70 0.20 15.54
C LYS A 145 0.55 0.57 16.47
N GLN A 146 0.51 1.82 16.91
CA GLN A 146 -0.50 2.27 17.87
C GLN A 146 -1.91 2.38 17.26
N ARG A 147 -2.01 2.84 16.00
CA ARG A 147 -3.30 3.25 15.41
C ARG A 147 -3.89 2.24 14.43
N LEU A 148 -3.07 1.34 13.88
CA LEU A 148 -3.50 0.32 12.92
C LEU A 148 -3.32 -1.09 13.50
N SER A 149 -2.09 -1.57 13.68
CA SER A 149 -1.81 -2.90 14.23
C SER A 149 -0.41 -3.00 14.83
N GLN A 150 -0.28 -3.68 15.96
CA GLN A 150 1.03 -4.02 16.54
C GLN A 150 1.88 -4.92 15.62
N SER A 151 1.23 -5.65 14.70
CA SER A 151 1.89 -6.50 13.71
C SER A 151 2.43 -5.73 12.48
N CYS A 152 2.45 -4.39 12.52
CA CYS A 152 3.16 -3.57 11.53
C CYS A 152 4.67 -3.72 11.72
N VAL A 153 5.41 -4.05 10.63
CA VAL A 153 6.85 -4.33 10.66
C VAL A 153 7.55 -3.58 9.55
N ASP A 154 8.67 -2.94 9.87
CA ASP A 154 9.53 -2.26 8.92
C ASP A 154 10.37 -3.26 8.11
N PHE A 155 10.03 -3.47 6.85
CA PHE A 155 10.72 -4.39 5.93
C PHE A 155 12.01 -3.82 5.32
N GLY A 156 12.31 -2.55 5.53
CA GLY A 156 13.55 -1.90 5.08
C GLY A 156 14.65 -1.84 6.15
N ALA A 157 14.38 -2.27 7.38
CA ALA A 157 15.34 -2.37 8.47
C ALA A 157 15.70 -3.83 8.76
N HIS A 158 16.80 -4.08 9.51
CA HIS A 158 17.05 -5.41 10.08
C HIS A 158 15.97 -5.70 11.14
N THR A 159 14.91 -6.33 10.72
CA THR A 159 13.71 -6.45 11.53
C THR A 159 13.55 -7.88 12.02
N ARG A 160 13.14 -8.01 13.26
CA ARG A 160 12.74 -9.27 13.86
C ARG A 160 11.25 -9.48 13.57
N PHE A 161 10.96 -10.22 12.50
CA PHE A 161 9.58 -10.51 12.08
C PHE A 161 8.83 -11.33 13.12
N GLU A 162 9.55 -12.16 13.85
CA GLU A 162 9.06 -13.02 14.92
C GLU A 162 8.41 -12.24 16.07
N GLU A 163 8.93 -11.04 16.40
CA GLU A 163 8.37 -10.20 17.47
C GLU A 163 6.97 -9.66 17.12
N ALA A 164 6.67 -9.54 15.84
CA ALA A 164 5.40 -8.99 15.35
C ALA A 164 4.38 -10.09 14.99
N ALA A 165 4.83 -11.29 14.73
CA ALA A 165 3.99 -12.31 14.10
C ALA A 165 2.96 -12.93 15.05
N GLN A 166 3.02 -12.85 16.34
CA GLN A 166 2.08 -13.40 17.32
C GLN A 166 1.41 -14.75 16.91
N ASP A 167 2.16 -15.57 16.12
CA ASP A 167 1.69 -16.81 15.49
C ASP A 167 2.58 -17.95 15.97
N GLU A 168 2.00 -18.96 16.63
CA GLU A 168 2.74 -20.06 17.25
C GLU A 168 3.65 -20.79 16.26
N ALA A 169 3.15 -21.09 15.06
CA ALA A 169 3.94 -21.80 14.04
C ALA A 169 5.12 -20.95 13.52
N ALA A 170 4.95 -19.62 13.42
CA ALA A 170 6.03 -18.73 13.04
C ALA A 170 7.09 -18.61 14.15
N ILE A 171 6.65 -18.59 15.40
CA ILE A 171 7.56 -18.57 16.56
C ILE A 171 8.35 -19.90 16.64
N GLU A 172 7.70 -21.03 16.42
CA GLU A 172 8.32 -22.35 16.42
C GLU A 172 9.36 -22.48 15.31
N GLU A 173 9.00 -22.08 14.06
CA GLU A 173 9.93 -22.05 12.92
C GLU A 173 11.15 -21.16 13.21
N TYR A 174 10.94 -19.99 13.82
CA TYR A 174 12.03 -19.10 14.20
C TYR A 174 12.96 -19.72 15.26
N PHE A 175 12.43 -20.40 16.28
CA PHE A 175 13.24 -21.06 17.28
C PHE A 175 14.06 -22.22 16.69
N GLU A 176 13.54 -22.92 15.68
CA GLU A 176 14.24 -24.03 15.03
C GLU A 176 15.31 -23.56 14.04
N THR A 177 15.05 -22.48 13.28
CA THR A 177 15.87 -22.10 12.12
C THR A 177 16.61 -20.77 12.29
N GLY A 178 16.24 -19.96 13.28
CA GLY A 178 16.76 -18.60 13.51
C GLY A 178 16.21 -17.54 12.58
N ALA A 179 15.25 -17.86 11.68
CA ALA A 179 14.62 -16.93 10.76
C ALA A 179 13.25 -17.45 10.32
N LEU A 180 12.37 -16.56 9.85
CA LEU A 180 11.14 -16.96 9.15
C LEU A 180 11.41 -17.17 7.66
N SER A 181 10.88 -18.26 7.10
CA SER A 181 10.93 -18.50 5.66
C SER A 181 10.05 -17.52 4.89
N ASP A 182 10.36 -17.30 3.60
CA ASP A 182 9.50 -16.53 2.70
C ASP A 182 8.08 -17.09 2.62
N GLY A 183 7.92 -18.40 2.81
CA GLY A 183 6.62 -19.08 2.85
C GLY A 183 5.81 -18.67 4.06
N ALA A 184 6.42 -18.68 5.25
CA ALA A 184 5.79 -18.24 6.49
C ALA A 184 5.40 -16.75 6.43
N ILE A 185 6.31 -15.89 5.94
CA ILE A 185 6.02 -14.46 5.78
C ILE A 185 4.82 -14.24 4.84
N ARG A 186 4.78 -14.90 3.68
CA ARG A 186 3.65 -14.80 2.74
C ARG A 186 2.34 -15.27 3.36
N ARG A 187 2.36 -16.37 4.10
CA ARG A 187 1.18 -16.86 4.82
C ARG A 187 0.69 -15.84 5.84
N LEU A 188 1.59 -15.31 6.68
CA LEU A 188 1.24 -14.31 7.69
C LEU A 188 0.67 -13.02 7.10
N VAL A 189 1.23 -12.56 5.98
CA VAL A 189 0.69 -11.39 5.25
C VAL A 189 -0.68 -11.71 4.66
N GLY A 190 -0.83 -12.90 4.06
CA GLY A 190 -2.11 -13.37 3.50
C GLY A 190 -3.20 -13.51 4.54
N GLU A 191 -2.87 -13.97 5.75
CA GLU A 191 -3.78 -14.11 6.90
C GLU A 191 -3.95 -12.81 7.71
N ARG A 192 -3.40 -11.69 7.24
CA ARG A 192 -3.42 -10.38 7.94
C ARG A 192 -2.85 -10.42 9.37
N LYS A 193 -1.93 -11.32 9.62
CA LYS A 193 -1.20 -11.44 10.89
C LYS A 193 0.11 -10.65 10.91
N LEU A 194 0.60 -10.24 9.73
CA LEU A 194 1.80 -9.44 9.54
C LEU A 194 1.54 -8.37 8.47
N PHE A 195 1.94 -7.14 8.74
CA PHE A 195 1.76 -6.00 7.84
C PHE A 195 3.11 -5.37 7.47
N PRO A 196 3.65 -5.72 6.28
CA PRO A 196 4.90 -5.14 5.80
C PRO A 196 4.78 -3.62 5.62
N CYS A 197 5.73 -2.88 6.19
CA CYS A 197 5.84 -1.44 6.04
C CYS A 197 7.13 -1.10 5.26
N PHE A 198 6.98 -0.41 4.15
CA PHE A 198 8.07 0.11 3.34
C PHE A 198 8.10 1.63 3.42
N PHE A 199 9.29 2.20 3.45
CA PHE A 199 9.51 3.64 3.58
C PHE A 199 10.29 4.15 2.38
N GLY A 200 9.80 5.22 1.74
CA GLY A 200 10.44 5.77 0.56
C GLY A 200 9.80 7.06 0.06
N SER A 201 10.18 7.45 -1.16
CA SER A 201 9.54 8.51 -1.93
C SER A 201 9.13 7.95 -3.29
N ALA A 202 7.94 8.31 -3.74
CA ALA A 202 7.43 7.97 -5.07
C ALA A 202 7.91 8.95 -6.16
N LEU A 203 8.71 9.96 -5.79
CA LEU A 203 9.32 10.94 -6.70
C LEU A 203 10.71 10.50 -7.14
#